data_c66e5bd688e548115e1d9473c76901ea
#
_entry.id   c66e5bd688e548115e1d9473c76901ea
#
_cell.length_a   1.000
_cell.length_b   1.000
_cell.length_c   1.000
_cell.angle_alpha   90.00
_cell.angle_beta   90.00
_cell.angle_gamma   90.00
#
_symmetry.space_group_name_H-M   'P 1'
#
loop_
_entity.id
_entity.type
_entity.pdbx_description
1 polymer ?
#
loop_
_entity_poly.entity_id
_entity_poly.type
_entity_poly.pdbx_seq_one_letter_code
_entity_poly.pdbx_strand_id
1 'polypeptide(L)'
;MMALDASRPEQIGTLPDSNTAIVVLEGLSMYLTGSQVRGLLQALDKKYQELHILMDVYTEFGVKASKYKNPVNEVGVSKLYGIDDIESITDGLRVRYVKEHSFTPARLVKELTPADRLFFKLLFTGKLYRKIYRLYELIGIVGGNK
;
A
#
# COMPACT_ATOMS: atom_id res chain seq x y z
N MET A 1 20.68 -1.63 8.42
CA MET A 1 19.19 -1.67 8.49
C MET A 1 18.78 -0.79 9.67
N MET A 2 17.81 0.09 9.50
CA MET A 2 17.25 0.93 10.56
C MET A 2 15.85 0.41 10.89
N ALA A 3 15.52 0.31 12.17
CA ALA A 3 14.16 0.03 12.61
C ALA A 3 13.38 1.35 12.70
N LEU A 4 12.20 1.40 12.09
CA LEU A 4 11.30 2.54 12.11
C LEU A 4 9.90 2.09 12.51
N ASP A 5 9.24 2.89 13.33
CA ASP A 5 7.82 2.74 13.60
C ASP A 5 7.03 3.64 12.64
N ALA A 6 6.37 3.03 11.66
CA ALA A 6 5.61 3.74 10.64
C ALA A 6 4.40 4.51 11.19
N SER A 7 3.95 4.20 12.41
CA SER A 7 2.92 4.97 13.10
C SER A 7 3.42 6.30 13.66
N ARG A 8 4.76 6.52 13.63
CA ARG A 8 5.46 7.71 14.14
C ARG A 8 6.14 8.46 13.01
N PRO A 9 5.43 9.36 12.31
CA PRO A 9 5.95 10.08 11.14
C PRO A 9 7.23 10.88 11.41
N GLU A 10 7.44 11.30 12.65
CA GLU A 10 8.65 12.04 13.06
C GLU A 10 9.95 11.23 12.87
N GLN A 11 9.86 9.90 12.91
CA GLN A 11 11.04 9.04 12.68
C GLN A 11 11.52 9.04 11.23
N ILE A 12 10.69 9.47 10.28
CA ILE A 12 11.08 9.60 8.87
C ILE A 12 12.25 10.57 8.70
N GLY A 13 12.37 11.57 9.59
CA GLY A 13 13.51 12.48 9.62
C GLY A 13 14.87 11.79 9.79
N THR A 14 14.91 10.62 10.40
CA THR A 14 16.15 9.85 10.64
C THR A 14 16.63 9.03 9.43
N LEU A 15 15.80 8.90 8.41
CA LEU A 15 16.20 8.25 7.15
C LEU A 15 17.32 9.03 6.45
N PRO A 16 18.15 8.38 5.64
CA PRO A 16 19.19 9.05 4.85
C PRO A 16 18.63 10.20 4.02
N ASP A 17 19.40 11.26 3.91
CA ASP A 17 19.06 12.37 3.04
C ASP A 17 19.30 12.00 1.58
N SER A 18 18.29 12.30 0.76
CA SER A 18 18.32 12.10 -0.68
C SER A 18 17.29 13.03 -1.32
N ASN A 19 17.49 13.35 -2.59
CA ASN A 19 16.48 14.07 -3.37
C ASN A 19 15.34 13.13 -3.81
N THR A 20 15.66 11.86 -4.08
CA THR A 20 14.74 10.86 -4.61
C THR A 20 14.62 9.68 -3.65
N ALA A 21 13.41 9.14 -3.49
CA ALA A 21 13.19 7.91 -2.76
C ALA A 21 12.18 7.01 -3.47
N ILE A 22 12.45 5.70 -3.37
CA ILE A 22 11.48 4.65 -3.70
C ILE A 22 11.10 3.97 -2.40
N VAL A 23 9.81 3.96 -2.09
CA VAL A 23 9.27 3.40 -0.85
C VAL A 23 8.32 2.27 -1.19
N VAL A 24 8.53 1.11 -0.58
CA VAL A 24 7.63 -0.04 -0.69
C VAL A 24 7.02 -0.28 0.69
N LEU A 25 5.71 -0.15 0.77
CA LEU A 25 4.91 -0.42 1.97
C LEU A 25 4.13 -1.71 1.73
N GLU A 26 4.73 -2.84 2.09
CA GLU A 26 4.16 -4.17 1.91
C GLU A 26 3.70 -4.74 3.25
N GLY A 27 2.42 -5.17 3.33
CA GLY A 27 1.84 -5.76 4.53
C GLY A 27 1.80 -4.83 5.75
N LEU A 28 1.91 -3.51 5.56
CA LEU A 28 2.04 -2.53 6.63
C LEU A 28 0.79 -1.68 6.82
N SER A 29 0.19 -1.22 5.74
CA SER A 29 -0.89 -0.22 5.77
C SER A 29 -2.10 -0.68 6.59
N MET A 30 -2.35 -2.00 6.61
CA MET A 30 -3.46 -2.59 7.35
C MET A 30 -3.36 -2.45 8.88
N TYR A 31 -2.19 -2.16 9.41
CA TYR A 31 -1.95 -1.93 10.84
C TYR A 31 -2.02 -0.47 11.24
N LEU A 32 -2.15 0.44 10.28
CA LEU A 32 -2.19 1.88 10.46
C LEU A 32 -3.60 2.43 10.23
N THR A 33 -4.02 3.34 11.07
CA THR A 33 -5.24 4.13 10.79
C THR A 33 -5.05 4.99 9.54
N GLY A 34 -6.11 5.41 8.87
CA GLY A 34 -6.02 6.32 7.73
C GLY A 34 -5.25 7.61 8.05
N SER A 35 -5.40 8.15 9.28
CA SER A 35 -4.64 9.31 9.73
C SER A 35 -3.14 9.04 9.91
N GLN A 36 -2.77 7.84 10.36
CA GLN A 36 -1.36 7.43 10.46
C GLN A 36 -0.74 7.23 9.08
N VAL A 37 -1.46 6.57 8.15
CA VAL A 37 -1.01 6.46 6.76
C VAL A 37 -0.82 7.84 6.14
N ARG A 38 -1.78 8.76 6.32
CA ARG A 38 -1.63 10.14 5.86
C ARG A 38 -0.42 10.84 6.47
N GLY A 39 -0.21 10.70 7.77
CA GLY A 39 0.95 11.27 8.47
C GLY A 39 2.27 10.75 7.93
N LEU A 40 2.36 9.44 7.67
CA LEU A 40 3.52 8.80 7.06
C LEU A 40 3.79 9.35 5.65
N LEU A 41 2.75 9.38 4.79
CA LEU A 41 2.87 9.93 3.44
C LEU A 41 3.28 11.40 3.45
N GLN A 42 2.73 12.20 4.37
CA GLN A 42 3.09 13.61 4.51
C GLN A 42 4.54 13.81 4.96
N ALA A 43 5.05 12.97 5.86
CA ALA A 43 6.44 13.04 6.32
C ALA A 43 7.41 12.68 5.19
N LEU A 44 7.11 11.62 4.43
CA LEU A 44 7.87 11.23 3.24
C LEU A 44 7.84 12.33 2.17
N ASP A 45 6.66 12.90 1.91
CA ASP A 45 6.45 13.98 0.95
C ASP A 45 7.26 15.24 1.28
N LYS A 46 7.38 15.56 2.56
CA LYS A 46 8.21 16.70 3.04
C LYS A 46 9.70 16.43 2.91
N LYS A 47 10.12 15.17 3.13
CA LYS A 47 11.55 14.81 3.17
C LYS A 47 12.16 14.71 1.77
N TYR A 48 11.44 14.14 0.81
CA TYR A 48 11.96 13.83 -0.52
C TYR A 48 11.36 14.74 -1.60
N GLN A 49 12.20 15.17 -2.56
CA GLN A 49 11.74 16.01 -3.68
C GLN A 49 11.03 15.17 -4.74
N GLU A 50 11.51 13.97 -4.99
CA GLU A 50 10.93 12.99 -5.89
C GLU A 50 10.68 11.70 -5.10
N LEU A 51 9.42 11.26 -5.08
CA LEU A 51 8.98 10.17 -4.25
C LEU A 51 8.11 9.20 -5.06
N HIS A 52 8.53 7.94 -5.14
CA HIS A 52 7.74 6.86 -5.71
C HIS A 52 7.35 5.90 -4.60
N ILE A 53 6.06 5.64 -4.47
CA ILE A 53 5.55 4.74 -3.43
C ILE A 53 4.74 3.63 -4.08
N LEU A 54 5.03 2.39 -3.69
CA LEU A 54 4.21 1.23 -3.94
C LEU A 54 3.64 0.77 -2.59
N MET A 55 2.33 0.78 -2.45
CA MET A 55 1.65 0.48 -1.19
C MET A 55 0.50 -0.49 -1.41
N ASP A 56 0.51 -1.59 -0.66
CA ASP A 56 -0.65 -2.45 -0.58
C ASP A 56 -1.62 -2.00 0.51
N VAL A 57 -2.90 -2.25 0.29
CA VAL A 57 -3.95 -1.91 1.25
C VAL A 57 -5.04 -2.98 1.28
N TYR A 58 -5.60 -3.23 2.46
CA TYR A 58 -6.92 -3.83 2.56
C TYR A 58 -8.00 -2.78 2.32
N THR A 59 -9.08 -3.18 1.68
CA THR A 59 -10.32 -2.41 1.70
C THR A 59 -11.04 -2.62 3.04
N GLU A 60 -12.00 -1.77 3.37
CA GLU A 60 -12.85 -2.03 4.54
C GLU A 60 -13.60 -3.36 4.45
N PHE A 61 -14.02 -3.74 3.24
CA PHE A 61 -14.62 -5.05 3.01
C PHE A 61 -13.62 -6.18 3.28
N GLY A 62 -12.38 -6.03 2.82
CA GLY A 62 -11.30 -6.99 3.06
C GLY A 62 -11.02 -7.18 4.55
N VAL A 63 -10.97 -6.10 5.32
CA VAL A 63 -10.80 -6.15 6.78
C VAL A 63 -11.97 -6.89 7.44
N LYS A 64 -13.21 -6.64 7.03
CA LYS A 64 -14.38 -7.34 7.55
C LYS A 64 -14.35 -8.83 7.23
N ALA A 65 -13.97 -9.18 6.00
CA ALA A 65 -13.84 -10.58 5.55
C ALA A 65 -12.73 -11.33 6.29
N SER A 66 -11.62 -10.68 6.59
CA SER A 66 -10.46 -11.28 7.27
C SER A 66 -10.73 -11.65 8.74
N LYS A 67 -11.72 -11.03 9.39
CA LYS A 67 -12.07 -11.34 10.80
C LYS A 67 -12.52 -12.77 11.02
N TYR A 68 -12.99 -13.46 9.98
CA TYR A 68 -13.51 -14.83 10.10
C TYR A 68 -12.46 -15.93 10.01
N LYS A 69 -11.25 -15.67 9.46
CA LYS A 69 -10.16 -16.67 9.34
C LYS A 69 -8.81 -15.96 9.25
N ASN A 70 -8.33 -15.33 10.31
CA ASN A 70 -7.06 -14.63 10.22
C ASN A 70 -6.04 -15.21 11.22
N PRO A 71 -4.91 -15.76 10.72
CA PRO A 71 -3.76 -16.12 11.56
C PRO A 71 -3.18 -14.93 12.34
N VAL A 72 -3.48 -13.70 11.95
CA VAL A 72 -3.05 -12.47 12.63
C VAL A 72 -3.61 -12.36 14.06
N ASN A 73 -4.73 -13.03 14.35
CA ASN A 73 -5.25 -13.10 15.71
C ASN A 73 -4.31 -13.84 16.69
N GLU A 74 -3.38 -14.66 16.16
CA GLU A 74 -2.39 -15.38 16.95
C GLU A 74 -1.16 -14.53 17.30
N VAL A 75 -0.98 -13.38 16.63
CA VAL A 75 0.20 -12.50 16.80
C VAL A 75 -0.09 -11.27 17.66
N GLY A 76 -1.25 -11.21 18.33
CA GLY A 76 -1.59 -10.13 19.27
C GLY A 76 -2.04 -8.81 18.63
N VAL A 77 -2.28 -8.78 17.31
CA VAL A 77 -2.82 -7.60 16.62
C VAL A 77 -4.33 -7.55 16.81
N SER A 78 -4.79 -6.55 17.56
CA SER A 78 -6.19 -6.44 17.97
C SER A 78 -7.09 -5.79 16.92
N LYS A 79 -6.54 -5.07 15.92
CA LYS A 79 -7.35 -4.32 14.94
C LYS A 79 -6.63 -4.13 13.62
N LEU A 80 -7.35 -4.41 12.53
CA LEU A 80 -6.94 -4.07 11.16
C LEU A 80 -7.78 -2.90 10.65
N TYR A 81 -7.18 -2.12 9.74
CA TYR A 81 -7.80 -0.95 9.11
C TYR A 81 -7.83 -1.13 7.60
N GLY A 82 -8.90 -0.65 6.97
CA GLY A 82 -9.06 -0.64 5.51
C GLY A 82 -8.96 0.76 4.94
N ILE A 83 -8.56 0.85 3.69
CA ILE A 83 -8.52 2.09 2.90
C ILE A 83 -9.29 1.84 1.62
N ASP A 84 -10.47 2.46 1.49
CA ASP A 84 -11.29 2.36 0.28
C ASP A 84 -11.02 3.51 -0.68
N ASP A 85 -10.66 4.68 -0.15
CA ASP A 85 -10.39 5.91 -0.89
C ASP A 85 -8.99 6.43 -0.58
N ILE A 86 -8.04 6.12 -1.47
CA ILE A 86 -6.64 6.58 -1.34
C ILE A 86 -6.50 8.06 -1.69
N GLU A 87 -7.38 8.61 -2.53
CA GLU A 87 -7.33 10.00 -2.94
C GLU A 87 -7.65 10.93 -1.78
N SER A 88 -8.59 10.55 -0.91
CA SER A 88 -8.89 11.31 0.31
C SER A 88 -7.72 11.34 1.29
N ILE A 89 -6.92 10.27 1.33
CA ILE A 89 -5.72 10.22 2.18
C ILE A 89 -4.61 11.11 1.64
N THR A 90 -4.49 11.23 0.33
CA THR A 90 -3.46 12.04 -0.34
C THR A 90 -3.89 13.48 -0.62
N ASP A 91 -5.13 13.83 -0.34
CA ASP A 91 -5.65 15.19 -0.58
C ASP A 91 -4.79 16.27 0.11
N GLY A 92 -4.43 17.32 -0.64
CA GLY A 92 -3.56 18.41 -0.18
C GLY A 92 -2.07 18.04 -0.01
N LEU A 93 -1.66 16.81 -0.33
CA LEU A 93 -0.25 16.41 -0.43
C LEU A 93 0.25 16.58 -1.88
N ARG A 94 1.57 16.64 -2.07
CA ARG A 94 2.18 16.53 -3.42
C ARG A 94 2.12 15.10 -3.94
N VAL A 95 2.13 14.13 -2.99
CA VAL A 95 1.94 12.70 -3.29
C VAL A 95 0.53 12.49 -3.82
N ARG A 96 0.42 11.92 -5.02
CA ARG A 96 -0.85 11.67 -5.69
C ARG A 96 -0.95 10.22 -6.12
N TYR A 97 -2.16 9.70 -6.12
CA TYR A 97 -2.48 8.42 -6.73
C TYR A 97 -2.22 8.47 -8.24
N VAL A 98 -1.56 7.43 -8.76
CA VAL A 98 -1.28 7.28 -10.19
C VAL A 98 -2.12 6.17 -10.78
N LYS A 99 -2.01 4.96 -10.22
CA LYS A 99 -2.75 3.79 -10.69
C LYS A 99 -2.78 2.67 -9.65
N GLU A 100 -3.69 1.74 -9.87
CA GLU A 100 -3.75 0.46 -9.19
C GLU A 100 -3.03 -0.61 -10.04
N HIS A 101 -2.13 -1.33 -9.41
CA HIS A 101 -1.45 -2.46 -10.01
C HIS A 101 -2.18 -3.78 -9.71
N SER A 102 -2.05 -4.72 -10.62
CA SER A 102 -2.47 -6.10 -10.37
C SER A 102 -1.37 -6.86 -9.63
N PHE A 103 -1.74 -7.57 -8.56
CA PHE A 103 -0.85 -8.55 -7.94
C PHE A 103 -0.54 -9.75 -8.84
N THR A 104 -1.31 -9.90 -9.92
CA THR A 104 -1.23 -11.01 -10.85
C THR A 104 -0.97 -10.52 -12.28
N PRO A 105 0.25 -10.00 -12.56
CA PRO A 105 0.60 -9.57 -13.91
C PRO A 105 0.37 -10.69 -14.92
N ALA A 106 -0.30 -10.39 -16.01
CA ALA A 106 -0.68 -11.38 -17.03
C ALA A 106 0.54 -12.15 -17.58
N ARG A 107 1.71 -11.52 -17.58
CA ARG A 107 2.98 -12.15 -17.99
C ARG A 107 3.32 -13.32 -17.06
N LEU A 108 3.32 -13.11 -15.74
CA LEU A 108 3.66 -14.13 -14.76
C LEU A 108 2.62 -15.25 -14.73
N VAL A 109 1.34 -14.91 -14.89
CA VAL A 109 0.26 -15.91 -14.97
C VAL A 109 0.41 -16.83 -16.18
N LYS A 110 1.00 -16.36 -17.29
CA LYS A 110 1.28 -17.17 -18.47
C LYS A 110 2.37 -18.22 -18.26
N GLU A 111 3.27 -18.00 -17.30
CA GLU A 111 4.36 -18.93 -16.96
C GLU A 111 3.87 -20.15 -16.14
N LEU A 112 2.67 -20.07 -15.57
CA LEU A 112 2.05 -21.17 -14.82
C LEU A 112 1.61 -22.30 -15.74
N THR A 113 1.54 -23.54 -15.22
CA THR A 113 0.93 -24.66 -15.92
C THR A 113 -0.53 -24.36 -16.29
N PRO A 114 -1.14 -24.98 -17.29
CA PRO A 114 -2.53 -24.73 -17.66
C PRO A 114 -3.51 -24.91 -16.50
N ALA A 115 -3.32 -25.95 -15.67
CA ALA A 115 -4.17 -26.23 -14.52
C ALA A 115 -4.00 -25.15 -13.42
N ASP A 116 -2.75 -24.82 -13.06
CA ASP A 116 -2.45 -23.78 -12.07
C ASP A 116 -2.93 -22.42 -12.55
N ARG A 117 -2.80 -22.13 -13.84
CA ARG A 117 -3.27 -20.90 -14.46
C ARG A 117 -4.78 -20.73 -14.32
N LEU A 118 -5.54 -21.81 -14.55
CA LEU A 118 -7.00 -21.78 -14.41
C LEU A 118 -7.39 -21.53 -12.95
N PHE A 119 -6.79 -22.29 -12.04
CA PHE A 119 -7.01 -22.15 -10.59
C PHE A 119 -6.65 -20.76 -10.08
N PHE A 120 -5.48 -20.27 -10.47
CA PHE A 120 -4.98 -18.95 -10.08
C PHE A 120 -5.85 -17.81 -10.61
N LYS A 121 -6.28 -17.91 -11.88
CA LYS A 121 -7.22 -16.95 -12.46
C LYS A 121 -8.55 -16.91 -11.70
N LEU A 122 -9.07 -18.06 -11.30
CA LEU A 122 -10.34 -18.14 -10.60
C LEU A 122 -10.27 -17.45 -9.23
N LEU A 123 -9.17 -17.64 -8.49
CA LEU A 123 -9.02 -17.16 -7.11
C LEU A 123 -8.47 -15.75 -7.01
N PHE A 124 -7.51 -15.36 -7.86
CA PHE A 124 -6.68 -14.17 -7.62
C PHE A 124 -6.80 -13.08 -8.69
N THR A 125 -7.45 -13.33 -9.85
CA THR A 125 -7.59 -12.32 -10.90
C THR A 125 -8.99 -11.71 -10.99
N GLY A 126 -9.92 -12.19 -10.16
CA GLY A 126 -11.32 -11.79 -10.21
C GLY A 126 -11.60 -10.43 -9.56
N LYS A 127 -12.74 -9.84 -9.92
CA LYS A 127 -13.26 -8.61 -9.27
C LYS A 127 -13.39 -8.74 -7.75
N LEU A 128 -13.52 -9.97 -7.24
CA LEU A 128 -13.64 -10.24 -5.81
C LEU A 128 -12.33 -9.97 -5.07
N TYR A 129 -11.18 -10.35 -5.64
CA TYR A 129 -9.89 -10.10 -5.02
C TYR A 129 -9.59 -8.60 -4.87
N ARG A 130 -9.89 -7.81 -5.91
CA ARG A 130 -9.76 -6.34 -5.88
C ARG A 130 -10.67 -5.66 -4.85
N LYS A 131 -11.78 -6.32 -4.46
CA LYS A 131 -12.64 -5.84 -3.36
C LYS A 131 -12.02 -6.08 -1.99
N ILE A 132 -11.00 -6.92 -1.87
CA ILE A 132 -10.37 -7.29 -0.60
C ILE A 132 -9.05 -6.56 -0.43
N TYR A 133 -8.22 -6.56 -1.49
CA TYR A 133 -6.83 -6.14 -1.42
C TYR A 133 -6.41 -5.41 -2.70
N ARG A 134 -5.70 -4.30 -2.56
CA ARG A 134 -5.29 -3.44 -3.66
C ARG A 134 -3.82 -3.05 -3.53
N LEU A 135 -3.18 -2.77 -4.66
CA LEU A 135 -1.80 -2.31 -4.75
C LEU A 135 -1.77 -0.97 -5.49
N TYR A 136 -1.43 0.08 -4.79
CA TYR A 136 -1.41 1.44 -5.31
C TYR A 136 0.00 1.92 -5.60
N GLU A 137 0.14 2.62 -6.71
CA GLU A 137 1.29 3.44 -7.04
C GLU A 137 0.95 4.90 -6.76
N LEU A 138 1.79 5.55 -5.95
CA LEU A 138 1.69 6.96 -5.64
C LEU A 138 3.00 7.64 -6.05
N ILE A 139 2.92 8.88 -6.52
CA ILE A 139 4.09 9.69 -6.91
C ILE A 139 3.97 11.07 -6.28
N GLY A 140 5.06 11.54 -5.68
CA GLY A 140 5.26 12.92 -5.24
C GLY A 140 6.44 13.52 -5.98
N ILE A 141 6.21 14.62 -6.70
CA ILE A 141 7.27 15.33 -7.43
C ILE A 141 7.17 16.82 -7.08
N VAL A 142 8.30 17.42 -6.71
CA VAL A 142 8.39 18.88 -6.57
C VAL A 142 8.24 19.47 -7.96
N GLY A 143 7.18 20.23 -8.16
CA GLY A 143 6.68 20.67 -9.43
C GLY A 143 7.75 21.08 -10.43
N GLY A 144 7.78 20.38 -11.54
CA GLY A 144 8.09 21.02 -12.80
C GLY A 144 6.88 21.90 -13.14
N ASN A 145 7.05 23.20 -13.12
CA ASN A 145 6.11 24.13 -13.69
C ASN A 145 5.72 23.63 -15.08
N LYS A 146 4.42 23.44 -15.30
CA LYS A 146 3.88 23.48 -16.65
C LYS A 146 3.89 24.90 -17.13
#